data_286c2ca6973d257bb5876accd1ac0908
#
_entry.id   286c2ca6973d257bb5876accd1ac0908
#
_cell.length_a   1.000
_cell.length_b   1.000
_cell.length_c   1.000
_cell.angle_alpha   90.00
_cell.angle_beta   90.00
_cell.angle_gamma   90.00
#
_symmetry.space_group_name_H-M   'P 1'
#
loop_
_entity.id
_entity.type
_entity.pdbx_description
1 polymer ?
#
loop_
_entity_poly.entity_id
_entity_poly.type
_entity_poly.pdbx_seq_one_letter_code
_entity_poly.pdbx_strand_id
1 'polypeptide(L)'
;IEQFICKNRDKFVTIESQGLQVDASAFYPSLEPYYNTGTIPFVRVADVKDQIEYNACVNIPEMGEEFRTLHMCYPGDVVLTKGGRVGTAGLITQPSYVTRDLIFINASALSRKDYIVLYLFFSSSFAYKQMVRSSSMTAQPHLTITLIRDLLVCNYSNSFKDKVEKYFTTLEKLNHQAQILYSEAKQILIKELKVCTEGITSDSYTTKYLSTSFKVSGRLDAEYYQPKYDGYLSALEQFETTKIPNEFDVLKNSGTNYAEGVSDVGVIKTKQLTNSGVNTDGIESYFTHETCIENKSTLVVNNDVVFASMGVGSLGKVSLFSYDGDKPFVTDSTLRIYRAKKHTHVLPEVLCIFLQSAIGQELIYRYVVGSTGIINIYDDDIAKIPIPILDGEIQKDIAEKVQNSFALRRQSKQLLEYAKQAVEMA
;
A
#
# COMPACT_ATOMS: atom_id res chain seq x y z
N ILE A 1 13.91 -5.63 -30.56
CA ILE A 1 13.37 -4.25 -30.49
C ILE A 1 13.94 -3.43 -31.65
N GLU A 2 15.26 -3.30 -31.84
CA GLU A 2 15.85 -2.49 -32.92
C GLU A 2 15.35 -2.89 -34.31
N GLN A 3 15.38 -4.17 -34.63
CA GLN A 3 14.89 -4.66 -35.92
C GLN A 3 13.40 -4.37 -36.13
N PHE A 4 12.60 -4.42 -35.05
CA PHE A 4 11.20 -4.09 -35.12
C PHE A 4 10.97 -2.58 -35.33
N ILE A 5 11.70 -1.74 -34.59
CA ILE A 5 11.65 -0.28 -34.72
C ILE A 5 12.13 0.13 -36.14
N CYS A 6 13.24 -0.44 -36.63
CA CYS A 6 13.74 -0.13 -37.96
C CYS A 6 12.73 -0.47 -39.07
N LYS A 7 11.98 -1.56 -38.93
CA LYS A 7 10.96 -1.97 -39.92
C LYS A 7 9.68 -1.12 -39.86
N ASN A 8 9.38 -0.47 -38.74
CA ASN A 8 8.17 0.29 -38.48
C ASN A 8 8.44 1.72 -38.02
N ARG A 9 9.54 2.32 -38.46
CA ARG A 9 10.03 3.62 -37.98
C ARG A 9 9.01 4.75 -38.14
N ASP A 10 8.22 4.69 -39.19
CA ASP A 10 7.12 5.61 -39.49
C ASP A 10 5.98 5.59 -38.46
N LYS A 11 5.87 4.51 -37.68
CA LYS A 11 4.89 4.38 -36.58
C LYS A 11 5.38 4.95 -35.25
N PHE A 12 6.63 5.36 -35.13
CA PHE A 12 7.20 5.83 -33.89
C PHE A 12 7.59 7.30 -33.97
N VAL A 13 7.36 8.00 -32.87
CA VAL A 13 7.75 9.40 -32.66
C VAL A 13 8.48 9.50 -31.33
N THR A 14 9.36 10.50 -31.17
CA THR A 14 9.98 10.76 -29.86
C THR A 14 9.05 11.56 -28.97
N ILE A 15 9.22 11.45 -27.65
CA ILE A 15 8.49 12.30 -26.70
C ILE A 15 8.76 13.77 -27.00
N GLU A 16 10.01 14.14 -27.29
CA GLU A 16 10.39 15.51 -27.64
C GLU A 16 9.64 16.01 -28.87
N SER A 17 9.49 15.18 -29.91
CA SER A 17 8.78 15.57 -31.14
C SER A 17 7.28 15.80 -30.95
N GLN A 18 6.70 15.31 -29.86
CA GLN A 18 5.31 15.59 -29.48
C GLN A 18 5.14 16.91 -28.72
N GLY A 19 6.23 17.64 -28.47
CA GLY A 19 6.21 18.91 -27.74
C GLY A 19 5.89 18.77 -26.25
N LEU A 20 6.01 17.57 -25.70
CA LEU A 20 5.77 17.32 -24.28
C LEU A 20 6.96 17.76 -23.43
N GLN A 21 6.68 18.54 -22.40
CA GLN A 21 7.69 18.90 -21.41
C GLN A 21 8.04 17.66 -20.55
N VAL A 22 9.32 17.35 -20.48
CA VAL A 22 9.88 16.31 -19.60
C VAL A 22 10.86 16.98 -18.65
N ASP A 23 10.64 16.84 -17.35
CA ASP A 23 11.49 17.46 -16.34
C ASP A 23 11.47 16.66 -15.02
N ALA A 24 12.17 17.17 -13.99
CA ALA A 24 12.19 16.63 -12.63
C ALA A 24 12.29 17.79 -11.65
N SER A 25 11.77 17.64 -10.45
CA SER A 25 12.01 18.61 -9.38
C SER A 25 13.51 18.77 -9.14
N ALA A 26 13.96 20.03 -9.00
CA ALA A 26 15.34 20.31 -8.65
C ALA A 26 15.57 20.19 -7.14
N PHE A 27 16.72 20.65 -6.64
CA PHE A 27 16.98 20.66 -5.21
C PHE A 27 16.01 21.58 -4.45
N TYR A 28 15.46 21.10 -3.34
CA TYR A 28 14.64 21.85 -2.39
C TYR A 28 15.03 21.45 -0.95
N PRO A 29 14.74 22.28 0.06
CA PRO A 29 14.98 21.96 1.46
C PRO A 29 14.24 20.71 1.92
N SER A 30 14.59 20.16 3.11
CA SER A 30 13.88 19.00 3.66
C SER A 30 12.39 19.28 3.85
N LEU A 31 11.56 18.35 3.40
CA LEU A 31 10.10 18.40 3.57
C LEU A 31 9.61 17.68 4.83
N GLU A 32 10.49 16.98 5.57
CA GLU A 32 10.10 16.23 6.77
C GLU A 32 9.30 17.03 7.80
N PRO A 33 9.65 18.31 8.10
CA PRO A 33 8.86 19.13 9.03
C PRO A 33 7.41 19.39 8.58
N TYR A 34 7.14 19.23 7.27
CA TYR A 34 5.83 19.50 6.67
C TYR A 34 5.00 18.25 6.43
N TYR A 35 5.54 17.06 6.74
CA TYR A 35 4.83 15.81 6.52
C TYR A 35 3.57 15.73 7.38
N ASN A 36 2.44 15.43 6.73
CA ASN A 36 1.11 15.30 7.32
C ASN A 36 0.58 16.60 7.99
N THR A 37 1.09 17.77 7.59
CA THR A 37 0.62 19.08 8.07
C THR A 37 -0.29 19.78 7.06
N GLY A 38 -0.52 19.19 5.89
CA GLY A 38 -1.36 19.72 4.82
C GLY A 38 -2.25 18.68 4.18
N THR A 39 -2.80 19.03 3.03
CA THR A 39 -3.77 18.19 2.29
C THR A 39 -3.29 17.77 0.90
N ILE A 40 -2.16 18.30 0.41
CA ILE A 40 -1.66 18.03 -0.93
C ILE A 40 -0.73 16.80 -0.86
N PRO A 41 -1.00 15.73 -1.63
CA PRO A 41 -0.13 14.55 -1.65
C PRO A 41 1.28 14.89 -2.15
N PHE A 42 2.28 14.34 -1.50
CA PHE A 42 3.67 14.33 -1.94
C PHE A 42 4.02 12.92 -2.40
N VAL A 43 4.08 12.74 -3.71
CA VAL A 43 4.34 11.44 -4.35
C VAL A 43 5.84 11.17 -4.38
N ARG A 44 6.25 10.08 -3.74
CA ARG A 44 7.63 9.60 -3.67
C ARG A 44 7.81 8.36 -4.54
N VAL A 45 9.06 7.94 -4.75
CA VAL A 45 9.38 6.73 -5.51
C VAL A 45 8.64 5.48 -5.00
N ALA A 46 8.49 5.35 -3.68
CA ALA A 46 7.79 4.22 -3.07
C ALA A 46 6.26 4.22 -3.33
N ASP A 47 5.71 5.38 -3.64
CA ASP A 47 4.29 5.57 -3.87
C ASP A 47 3.90 5.33 -5.34
N VAL A 48 4.90 5.31 -6.26
CA VAL A 48 4.69 5.04 -7.69
C VAL A 48 4.61 3.55 -7.93
N LYS A 49 3.41 3.10 -8.24
CA LYS A 49 3.04 1.74 -8.61
C LYS A 49 2.13 1.83 -9.84
N ASP A 50 1.58 0.71 -10.28
CA ASP A 50 0.58 0.69 -11.35
C ASP A 50 -0.57 1.71 -11.14
N GLN A 51 -0.89 1.97 -9.87
CA GLN A 51 -1.79 3.06 -9.46
C GLN A 51 -1.22 3.69 -8.18
N ILE A 52 -1.26 5.02 -8.13
CA ILE A 52 -0.81 5.76 -6.94
C ILE A 52 -1.92 5.68 -5.88
N GLU A 53 -1.59 5.08 -4.73
CA GLU A 53 -2.49 5.03 -3.57
C GLU A 53 -2.33 6.31 -2.75
N TYR A 54 -3.05 7.36 -3.11
CA TYR A 54 -2.93 8.68 -2.48
C TYR A 54 -3.17 8.68 -0.97
N ASN A 55 -4.00 7.78 -0.46
CA ASN A 55 -4.23 7.64 0.98
C ASN A 55 -3.00 7.11 1.75
N ALA A 56 -2.01 6.58 1.04
CA ALA A 56 -0.73 6.14 1.61
C ALA A 56 0.39 7.17 1.43
N CYS A 57 0.17 8.21 0.62
CA CYS A 57 1.12 9.30 0.45
C CYS A 57 1.16 10.16 1.72
N VAL A 58 2.33 10.73 2.01
CA VAL A 58 2.39 11.84 2.97
C VAL A 58 1.77 13.08 2.33
N ASN A 59 1.03 13.85 3.13
CA ASN A 59 0.43 15.10 2.68
C ASN A 59 1.24 16.28 3.21
N ILE A 60 1.43 17.30 2.37
CA ILE A 60 2.11 18.55 2.72
C ILE A 60 1.20 19.75 2.43
N PRO A 61 1.43 20.91 3.04
CA PRO A 61 0.69 22.10 2.71
C PRO A 61 1.12 22.65 1.34
N GLU A 62 0.43 23.67 0.85
CA GLU A 62 0.92 24.47 -0.27
C GLU A 62 2.27 25.08 0.10
N MET A 63 3.27 24.88 -0.76
CA MET A 63 4.66 25.25 -0.45
C MET A 63 4.97 26.66 -0.95
N GLY A 64 5.71 27.42 -0.14
CA GLY A 64 6.10 28.78 -0.45
C GLY A 64 7.24 28.90 -1.48
N GLU A 65 7.66 30.15 -1.76
CA GLU A 65 8.67 30.48 -2.79
C GLU A 65 10.02 29.77 -2.58
N GLU A 66 10.39 29.44 -1.36
CA GLU A 66 11.60 28.69 -1.03
C GLU A 66 11.60 27.27 -1.59
N PHE A 67 10.42 26.73 -1.95
CA PHE A 67 10.23 25.43 -2.57
C PHE A 67 9.84 25.51 -4.06
N ARG A 68 10.05 26.63 -4.73
CA ARG A 68 9.69 26.87 -6.14
C ARG A 68 10.21 25.82 -7.13
N THR A 69 11.22 25.07 -6.73
CA THR A 69 11.81 23.96 -7.51
C THR A 69 11.12 22.63 -7.27
N LEU A 70 10.24 22.54 -6.29
CA LEU A 70 9.38 21.39 -6.06
C LEU A 70 8.19 21.48 -7.02
N HIS A 71 8.10 20.52 -7.93
CA HIS A 71 7.11 20.55 -9.01
C HIS A 71 5.74 20.03 -8.57
N MET A 72 4.70 20.73 -9.00
CA MET A 72 3.31 20.29 -8.87
C MET A 72 2.88 19.63 -10.19
N CYS A 73 2.51 18.35 -10.13
CA CYS A 73 1.90 17.63 -11.23
C CYS A 73 0.38 17.67 -11.13
N TYR A 74 -0.27 17.60 -12.29
CA TYR A 74 -1.73 17.69 -12.42
C TYR A 74 -2.32 16.41 -13.03
N PRO A 75 -3.64 16.17 -12.88
CA PRO A 75 -4.29 14.99 -13.47
C PRO A 75 -4.00 14.85 -14.97
N GLY A 76 -3.49 13.69 -15.36
CA GLY A 76 -3.03 13.40 -16.72
C GLY A 76 -1.52 13.37 -16.87
N ASP A 77 -0.76 14.00 -15.97
CA ASP A 77 0.69 13.90 -16.00
C ASP A 77 1.17 12.48 -15.69
N VAL A 78 2.25 12.08 -16.34
CA VAL A 78 2.86 10.76 -16.15
C VAL A 78 4.18 10.93 -15.40
N VAL A 79 4.38 10.16 -14.34
CA VAL A 79 5.62 10.14 -13.57
C VAL A 79 6.36 8.82 -13.75
N LEU A 80 7.70 8.89 -13.74
CA LEU A 80 8.59 7.74 -13.91
C LEU A 80 9.62 7.72 -12.79
N THR A 81 9.85 6.57 -12.19
CA THR A 81 10.89 6.43 -11.16
C THR A 81 12.29 6.53 -11.79
N LYS A 82 13.11 7.45 -11.26
CA LYS A 82 14.46 7.77 -11.76
C LYS A 82 15.52 6.79 -11.27
N GLY A 83 15.34 6.29 -10.06
CA GLY A 83 16.25 5.34 -9.39
C GLY A 83 15.50 4.29 -8.60
N GLY A 84 16.18 3.30 -8.04
CA GLY A 84 15.59 2.17 -7.38
C GLY A 84 14.94 1.21 -8.38
N ARG A 85 13.62 1.10 -8.38
CA ARG A 85 12.84 0.43 -9.45
C ARG A 85 12.73 1.37 -10.65
N VAL A 86 13.80 1.48 -11.40
CA VAL A 86 13.92 2.39 -12.55
C VAL A 86 12.80 2.14 -13.56
N GLY A 87 12.16 3.22 -14.02
CA GLY A 87 11.18 3.17 -15.11
C GLY A 87 9.77 2.68 -14.71
N THR A 88 9.46 2.59 -13.43
CA THR A 88 8.06 2.37 -13.02
C THR A 88 7.26 3.63 -13.33
N ALA A 89 6.18 3.48 -14.10
CA ALA A 89 5.30 4.58 -14.48
C ALA A 89 4.11 4.71 -13.52
N GLY A 90 3.71 5.96 -13.23
CA GLY A 90 2.50 6.29 -12.49
C GLY A 90 1.72 7.39 -13.21
N LEU A 91 0.38 7.27 -13.20
CA LEU A 91 -0.51 8.31 -13.69
C LEU A 91 -0.96 9.20 -12.53
N ILE A 92 -0.73 10.50 -12.63
CA ILE A 92 -1.25 11.47 -11.68
C ILE A 92 -2.76 11.65 -11.93
N THR A 93 -3.57 11.48 -10.88
CA THR A 93 -5.03 11.59 -10.95
C THR A 93 -5.60 12.72 -10.10
N GLN A 94 -4.77 13.34 -9.25
CA GLN A 94 -5.10 14.55 -8.49
C GLN A 94 -3.86 15.44 -8.33
N PRO A 95 -4.00 16.75 -8.13
CA PRO A 95 -2.86 17.66 -7.96
C PRO A 95 -1.93 17.14 -6.84
N SER A 96 -0.64 17.00 -7.15
CA SER A 96 0.33 16.37 -6.25
C SER A 96 1.73 16.94 -6.44
N TYR A 97 2.44 17.20 -5.37
CA TYR A 97 3.88 17.44 -5.46
C TYR A 97 4.63 16.14 -5.74
N VAL A 98 5.73 16.22 -6.47
CA VAL A 98 6.55 15.04 -6.82
C VAL A 98 8.00 15.21 -6.36
N THR A 99 8.58 14.13 -5.82
CA THR A 99 9.98 14.13 -5.39
C THR A 99 10.94 14.31 -6.57
N ARG A 100 12.13 14.86 -6.31
CA ARG A 100 13.23 14.99 -7.29
C ARG A 100 13.71 13.65 -7.88
N ASP A 101 13.37 12.54 -7.25
CA ASP A 101 13.73 11.19 -7.70
C ASP A 101 12.69 10.61 -8.69
N LEU A 102 11.72 11.44 -9.11
CA LEU A 102 10.80 11.17 -10.20
C LEU A 102 11.09 12.10 -11.38
N ILE A 103 10.96 11.57 -12.60
CA ILE A 103 10.84 12.35 -13.83
C ILE A 103 9.35 12.45 -14.12
N PHE A 104 8.87 13.62 -14.48
CA PHE A 104 7.50 13.82 -14.92
C PHE A 104 7.43 14.21 -16.38
N ILE A 105 6.37 13.80 -17.04
CA ILE A 105 5.99 14.18 -18.39
C ILE A 105 4.70 14.98 -18.25
N ASN A 106 4.74 16.24 -18.64
CA ASN A 106 3.61 17.15 -18.54
C ASN A 106 2.61 16.82 -19.66
N ALA A 107 1.73 15.89 -19.38
CA ALA A 107 0.75 15.34 -20.32
C ALA A 107 -0.70 15.80 -20.02
N SER A 108 -0.91 16.57 -18.95
CA SER A 108 -2.23 17.07 -18.54
C SER A 108 -2.92 17.95 -19.59
N ALA A 109 -2.16 18.56 -20.50
CA ALA A 109 -2.70 19.33 -21.64
C ALA A 109 -3.19 18.44 -22.81
N LEU A 110 -2.85 17.16 -22.83
CA LEU A 110 -3.32 16.21 -23.83
C LEU A 110 -4.80 15.86 -23.62
N SER A 111 -5.43 15.32 -24.66
CA SER A 111 -6.74 14.70 -24.47
C SER A 111 -6.64 13.50 -23.54
N ARG A 112 -7.76 13.17 -22.85
CA ARG A 112 -7.79 12.06 -21.90
C ARG A 112 -7.28 10.74 -22.51
N LYS A 113 -7.72 10.39 -23.71
CA LYS A 113 -7.29 9.18 -24.41
C LYS A 113 -5.80 9.18 -24.74
N ASP A 114 -5.20 10.34 -25.00
CA ASP A 114 -3.79 10.47 -25.34
C ASP A 114 -2.89 10.24 -24.12
N TYR A 115 -3.19 10.90 -23.00
CA TYR A 115 -2.37 10.69 -21.80
C TYR A 115 -2.55 9.29 -21.18
N ILE A 116 -3.75 8.67 -21.29
CA ILE A 116 -3.96 7.28 -20.86
C ILE A 116 -3.08 6.33 -21.67
N VAL A 117 -3.09 6.46 -23.01
CA VAL A 117 -2.26 5.62 -23.86
C VAL A 117 -0.77 5.86 -23.61
N LEU A 118 -0.37 7.10 -23.38
CA LEU A 118 1.01 7.45 -23.01
C LEU A 118 1.43 6.77 -21.70
N TYR A 119 0.60 6.85 -20.66
CA TYR A 119 0.82 6.17 -19.38
C TYR A 119 0.96 4.65 -19.55
N LEU A 120 0.02 4.02 -20.29
CA LEU A 120 0.05 2.58 -20.54
C LEU A 120 1.27 2.16 -21.36
N PHE A 121 1.69 2.99 -22.32
CA PHE A 121 2.93 2.77 -23.05
C PHE A 121 4.12 2.73 -22.10
N PHE A 122 4.28 3.72 -21.22
CA PHE A 122 5.38 3.73 -20.24
C PHE A 122 5.29 2.59 -19.22
N SER A 123 4.10 2.06 -18.97
CA SER A 123 3.88 0.89 -18.11
C SER A 123 4.15 -0.44 -18.84
N SER A 124 4.42 -0.42 -20.15
CA SER A 124 4.65 -1.59 -20.98
C SER A 124 6.06 -2.15 -20.86
N SER A 125 6.22 -3.45 -21.16
CA SER A 125 7.55 -4.07 -21.20
C SER A 125 8.43 -3.49 -22.31
N PHE A 126 7.83 -3.00 -23.38
CA PHE A 126 8.53 -2.37 -24.49
C PHE A 126 9.21 -1.06 -24.06
N ALA A 127 8.49 -0.16 -23.39
CA ALA A 127 9.06 1.07 -22.86
C ALA A 127 10.12 0.78 -21.78
N TYR A 128 9.82 -0.15 -20.87
CA TYR A 128 10.78 -0.58 -19.85
C TYR A 128 12.12 -1.04 -20.45
N LYS A 129 12.07 -1.89 -21.47
CA LYS A 129 13.29 -2.37 -22.17
C LYS A 129 14.07 -1.23 -22.85
N GLN A 130 13.39 -0.22 -23.39
CA GLN A 130 14.05 0.97 -23.92
C GLN A 130 14.77 1.75 -22.79
N MET A 131 14.06 1.97 -21.67
CA MET A 131 14.58 2.71 -20.52
C MET A 131 15.81 2.02 -19.89
N VAL A 132 15.71 0.71 -19.64
CA VAL A 132 16.80 -0.07 -19.02
C VAL A 132 18.03 -0.12 -19.93
N ARG A 133 17.83 -0.34 -21.24
CA ARG A 133 18.93 -0.38 -22.20
C ARG A 133 19.72 0.93 -22.26
N SER A 134 19.03 2.03 -22.15
CA SER A 134 19.62 3.36 -22.28
C SER A 134 20.06 3.95 -20.93
N SER A 135 19.76 3.27 -19.82
CA SER A 135 20.24 3.67 -18.50
C SER A 135 21.74 3.43 -18.35
N SER A 136 22.41 4.29 -17.60
CA SER A 136 23.85 4.12 -17.36
C SER A 136 24.12 2.80 -16.62
N MET A 137 25.06 2.01 -17.11
CA MET A 137 25.52 0.72 -16.54
C MET A 137 26.39 0.92 -15.29
N THR A 138 26.02 1.84 -14.41
CA THR A 138 26.64 2.00 -13.09
C THR A 138 25.97 1.07 -12.09
N ALA A 139 26.56 0.88 -10.91
CA ALA A 139 26.03 0.02 -9.84
C ALA A 139 24.57 0.37 -9.46
N GLN A 140 24.10 1.56 -9.80
CA GLN A 140 22.71 1.96 -9.72
C GLN A 140 22.29 2.60 -11.04
N PRO A 141 21.46 1.94 -11.85
CA PRO A 141 20.95 2.52 -13.08
C PRO A 141 20.08 3.75 -12.78
N HIS A 142 20.30 4.84 -13.52
CA HIS A 142 19.51 6.06 -13.42
C HIS A 142 18.96 6.47 -14.77
N LEU A 143 17.68 6.89 -14.78
CA LEU A 143 17.10 7.55 -15.94
C LEU A 143 17.47 9.03 -15.95
N THR A 144 17.69 9.57 -17.15
CA THR A 144 17.91 11.00 -17.38
C THR A 144 16.74 11.59 -18.14
N ILE A 145 16.53 12.90 -17.99
CA ILE A 145 15.50 13.64 -18.71
C ILE A 145 15.70 13.51 -20.23
N THR A 146 16.94 13.65 -20.70
CA THR A 146 17.29 13.52 -22.12
C THR A 146 16.90 12.15 -22.68
N LEU A 147 17.19 11.07 -21.93
CA LEU A 147 16.82 9.72 -22.32
C LEU A 147 15.30 9.56 -22.50
N ILE A 148 14.51 10.13 -21.60
CA ILE A 148 13.04 10.06 -21.70
C ILE A 148 12.54 10.87 -22.91
N ARG A 149 13.14 12.01 -23.21
CA ARG A 149 12.80 12.82 -24.40
C ARG A 149 13.04 12.05 -25.70
N ASP A 150 14.10 11.25 -25.75
CA ASP A 150 14.52 10.47 -26.93
C ASP A 150 13.75 9.15 -27.06
N LEU A 151 12.97 8.73 -26.07
CA LEU A 151 12.20 7.49 -26.15
C LEU A 151 11.19 7.51 -27.29
N LEU A 152 11.16 6.38 -27.99
CA LEU A 152 10.26 6.14 -29.11
C LEU A 152 8.92 5.65 -28.61
N VAL A 153 7.88 6.42 -28.85
CA VAL A 153 6.47 6.12 -28.53
C VAL A 153 5.73 5.80 -29.82
N CYS A 154 4.87 4.79 -29.78
CA CYS A 154 4.05 4.44 -30.92
C CYS A 154 2.95 5.48 -31.17
N ASN A 155 2.75 5.84 -32.41
CA ASN A 155 1.67 6.73 -32.85
C ASN A 155 0.39 5.90 -33.11
N TYR A 156 -0.41 5.69 -32.07
CA TYR A 156 -1.62 4.89 -32.14
C TYR A 156 -2.76 5.61 -32.86
N SER A 157 -3.60 4.85 -33.56
CA SER A 157 -4.81 5.38 -34.23
C SER A 157 -5.83 5.88 -33.20
N ASN A 158 -6.63 6.89 -33.59
CA ASN A 158 -7.70 7.40 -32.73
C ASN A 158 -8.71 6.31 -32.31
N SER A 159 -9.07 5.39 -33.23
CA SER A 159 -9.97 4.28 -32.91
C SER A 159 -9.41 3.36 -31.83
N PHE A 160 -8.09 3.13 -31.83
CA PHE A 160 -7.42 2.36 -30.78
C PHE A 160 -7.43 3.11 -29.45
N LYS A 161 -7.07 4.41 -29.45
CA LYS A 161 -7.07 5.26 -28.26
C LYS A 161 -8.46 5.32 -27.60
N ASP A 162 -9.53 5.44 -28.40
CA ASP A 162 -10.92 5.46 -27.90
C ASP A 162 -11.30 4.13 -27.22
N LYS A 163 -10.84 2.99 -27.74
CA LYS A 163 -11.06 1.68 -27.11
C LYS A 163 -10.32 1.57 -25.78
N VAL A 164 -9.05 1.94 -25.75
CA VAL A 164 -8.22 1.89 -24.54
C VAL A 164 -8.79 2.80 -23.45
N GLU A 165 -9.21 4.01 -23.80
CA GLU A 165 -9.85 4.93 -22.86
C GLU A 165 -11.12 4.34 -22.23
N LYS A 166 -11.94 3.64 -23.02
CA LYS A 166 -13.14 2.97 -22.52
C LYS A 166 -12.80 1.87 -21.49
N TYR A 167 -11.78 1.06 -21.74
CA TYR A 167 -11.29 0.06 -20.77
C TYR A 167 -10.76 0.73 -19.51
N PHE A 168 -9.96 1.76 -19.68
CA PHE A 168 -9.39 2.49 -18.55
C PHE A 168 -10.47 3.17 -17.68
N THR A 169 -11.49 3.75 -18.29
CA THR A 169 -12.65 4.30 -17.57
C THR A 169 -13.39 3.22 -16.77
N THR A 170 -13.50 2.01 -17.30
CA THR A 170 -14.11 0.89 -16.56
C THR A 170 -13.25 0.49 -15.36
N LEU A 171 -11.95 0.41 -15.53
CA LEU A 171 -10.98 0.13 -14.47
C LEU A 171 -11.07 1.15 -13.33
N GLU A 172 -11.15 2.45 -13.65
CA GLU A 172 -11.28 3.51 -12.63
C GLU A 172 -12.59 3.39 -11.85
N LYS A 173 -13.71 3.08 -12.55
CA LYS A 173 -14.99 2.85 -11.88
C LYS A 173 -14.93 1.68 -10.91
N LEU A 174 -14.32 0.56 -11.31
CA LEU A 174 -14.17 -0.62 -10.44
C LEU A 174 -13.35 -0.29 -9.20
N ASN A 175 -12.23 0.44 -9.35
CA ASN A 175 -11.41 0.87 -8.22
C ASN A 175 -12.15 1.83 -7.29
N HIS A 176 -12.88 2.77 -7.83
CA HIS A 176 -13.68 3.71 -7.03
C HIS A 176 -14.76 2.96 -6.22
N GLN A 177 -15.49 2.03 -6.87
CA GLN A 177 -16.47 1.19 -6.19
C GLN A 177 -15.82 0.33 -5.09
N ALA A 178 -14.64 -0.24 -5.36
CA ALA A 178 -13.89 -1.01 -4.38
C ALA A 178 -13.51 -0.16 -3.14
N GLN A 179 -13.09 1.09 -3.36
CA GLN A 179 -12.76 2.02 -2.27
C GLN A 179 -14.00 2.36 -1.44
N ILE A 180 -15.14 2.61 -2.09
CA ILE A 180 -16.42 2.88 -1.41
C ILE A 180 -16.79 1.70 -0.52
N LEU A 181 -16.84 0.47 -1.06
CA LEU A 181 -17.21 -0.72 -0.29
C LEU A 181 -16.30 -0.94 0.92
N TYR A 182 -14.99 -0.76 0.76
CA TYR A 182 -14.07 -0.91 1.89
C TYR A 182 -14.25 0.19 2.94
N SER A 183 -14.55 1.42 2.51
CA SER A 183 -14.88 2.52 3.42
C SER A 183 -16.19 2.28 4.16
N GLU A 184 -17.22 1.78 3.47
CA GLU A 184 -18.50 1.42 4.09
C GLU A 184 -18.32 0.33 5.16
N ALA A 185 -17.52 -0.72 4.89
CA ALA A 185 -17.21 -1.75 5.87
C ALA A 185 -16.60 -1.15 7.16
N LYS A 186 -15.66 -0.21 7.02
CA LYS A 186 -15.11 0.53 8.16
C LYS A 186 -16.14 1.38 8.89
N GLN A 187 -17.01 2.05 8.15
CA GLN A 187 -18.07 2.90 8.75
C GLN A 187 -19.10 2.07 9.52
N ILE A 188 -19.46 0.88 9.01
CA ILE A 188 -20.36 -0.05 9.73
C ILE A 188 -19.76 -0.40 11.09
N LEU A 189 -18.48 -0.81 11.13
CA LEU A 189 -17.81 -1.11 12.40
C LEU A 189 -17.79 0.10 13.34
N ILE A 190 -17.38 1.28 12.87
CA ILE A 190 -17.29 2.50 13.69
C ILE A 190 -18.67 2.87 14.26
N LYS A 191 -19.72 2.79 13.42
CA LYS A 191 -21.10 3.06 13.82
C LYS A 191 -21.58 2.07 14.87
N GLU A 192 -21.29 0.79 14.71
CA GLU A 192 -21.67 -0.26 15.63
C GLU A 192 -20.98 -0.11 16.98
N LEU A 193 -19.68 0.15 16.96
CA LEU A 193 -18.93 0.37 18.20
C LEU A 193 -19.38 1.61 18.96
N LYS A 194 -20.19 2.50 18.35
CA LYS A 194 -20.70 3.75 18.96
C LYS A 194 -19.63 4.54 19.71
N VAL A 195 -18.41 4.46 19.22
CA VAL A 195 -17.31 5.12 19.90
C VAL A 195 -17.41 6.61 19.64
N CYS A 196 -17.99 7.27 20.61
CA CYS A 196 -17.81 8.70 20.74
C CYS A 196 -16.37 8.93 21.20
N THR A 197 -15.48 9.22 20.25
CA THR A 197 -14.12 9.72 20.58
C THR A 197 -14.21 11.12 21.16
N GLU A 198 -15.38 11.76 21.08
CA GLU A 198 -15.71 13.01 21.75
C GLU A 198 -15.84 12.75 23.26
N GLY A 199 -14.81 13.14 24.01
CA GLY A 199 -14.76 12.97 25.47
C GLY A 199 -13.72 11.97 25.96
N ILE A 200 -13.01 11.27 25.11
CA ILE A 200 -11.79 10.57 25.51
C ILE A 200 -10.76 11.65 25.85
N THR A 201 -10.47 11.77 27.15
CA THR A 201 -9.59 12.82 27.67
C THR A 201 -8.20 12.73 27.03
N SER A 202 -7.73 13.85 26.52
CA SER A 202 -6.35 14.03 26.08
C SER A 202 -5.42 14.42 27.24
N ASP A 203 -5.84 14.12 28.49
CA ASP A 203 -5.01 14.42 29.66
C ASP A 203 -3.65 13.75 29.51
N SER A 204 -2.60 14.55 29.63
CA SER A 204 -1.21 14.09 29.47
C SER A 204 -0.64 13.43 30.71
N TYR A 205 -1.39 13.36 31.81
CA TYR A 205 -0.96 12.74 33.05
C TYR A 205 -2.09 11.96 33.75
N THR A 206 -1.70 10.93 34.47
CA THR A 206 -2.59 10.16 35.34
C THR A 206 -1.85 9.68 36.58
N THR A 207 -2.56 9.45 37.65
CA THR A 207 -2.01 8.87 38.89
C THR A 207 -2.59 7.48 39.08
N LYS A 208 -1.73 6.47 39.19
CA LYS A 208 -2.13 5.08 39.47
C LYS A 208 -1.45 4.58 40.75
N TYR A 209 -2.15 3.78 41.54
CA TYR A 209 -1.54 3.10 42.67
C TYR A 209 -0.62 1.97 42.20
N LEU A 210 0.51 1.77 42.84
CA LEU A 210 1.46 0.70 42.50
C LEU A 210 0.79 -0.69 42.55
N SER A 211 -0.17 -0.88 43.46
CA SER A 211 -0.93 -2.15 43.56
C SER A 211 -1.83 -2.44 42.40
N THR A 212 -2.39 -1.42 41.74
CA THR A 212 -3.30 -1.54 40.60
C THR A 212 -2.64 -1.29 39.26
N SER A 213 -1.36 -0.89 39.27
CA SER A 213 -0.56 -0.63 38.06
C SER A 213 0.56 -1.66 37.92
N PHE A 214 1.75 -1.35 38.41
CA PHE A 214 2.94 -2.20 38.24
C PHE A 214 2.74 -3.64 38.73
N LYS A 215 2.12 -3.83 39.89
CA LYS A 215 1.87 -5.21 40.42
C LYS A 215 0.97 -6.06 39.53
N VAL A 216 0.13 -5.42 38.72
CA VAL A 216 -0.80 -6.11 37.80
C VAL A 216 -0.18 -6.28 36.42
N SER A 217 0.47 -5.25 35.88
CA SER A 217 0.95 -5.21 34.50
C SER A 217 2.43 -5.53 34.35
N GLY A 218 3.23 -5.35 35.42
CA GLY A 218 4.70 -5.38 35.37
C GLY A 218 5.34 -4.20 34.64
N ARG A 219 4.56 -3.15 34.30
CA ARG A 219 5.01 -2.00 33.50
C ARG A 219 5.10 -0.73 34.36
N LEU A 220 6.09 0.14 34.03
CA LEU A 220 6.30 1.44 34.66
C LEU A 220 6.28 2.60 33.66
N ASP A 221 6.15 2.30 32.37
CA ASP A 221 6.15 3.30 31.30
C ASP A 221 4.85 4.11 31.27
N ALA A 222 4.97 5.43 31.19
CA ALA A 222 3.82 6.36 31.23
C ALA A 222 2.87 6.16 30.05
N GLU A 223 3.37 5.79 28.87
CA GLU A 223 2.59 5.53 27.66
C GLU A 223 1.51 4.46 27.88
N TYR A 224 1.85 3.37 28.58
CA TYR A 224 0.91 2.28 28.87
C TYR A 224 -0.29 2.72 29.72
N TYR A 225 -0.12 3.75 30.56
CA TYR A 225 -1.15 4.21 31.51
C TYR A 225 -1.86 5.49 31.10
N GLN A 226 -1.75 5.92 29.84
CA GLN A 226 -2.47 7.10 29.38
C GLN A 226 -3.99 6.93 29.57
N PRO A 227 -4.69 7.97 30.08
CA PRO A 227 -6.13 7.91 30.36
C PRO A 227 -7.00 7.53 29.17
N LYS A 228 -6.58 7.88 27.95
CA LYS A 228 -7.29 7.53 26.71
C LYS A 228 -7.57 6.04 26.55
N TYR A 229 -6.67 5.18 27.04
CA TYR A 229 -6.85 3.73 26.95
C TYR A 229 -7.98 3.20 27.83
N ASP A 230 -8.18 3.80 29.00
CA ASP A 230 -9.29 3.46 29.87
C ASP A 230 -10.62 3.79 29.17
N GLY A 231 -10.70 4.93 28.45
CA GLY A 231 -11.85 5.31 27.64
C GLY A 231 -12.14 4.33 26.49
N TYR A 232 -11.11 3.90 25.74
CA TYR A 232 -11.28 2.92 24.67
C TYR A 232 -11.72 1.55 25.21
N LEU A 233 -11.19 1.11 26.34
CA LEU A 233 -11.60 -0.16 26.94
C LEU A 233 -13.05 -0.10 27.44
N SER A 234 -13.45 0.99 28.13
CA SER A 234 -14.83 1.17 28.58
C SER A 234 -15.82 1.21 27.42
N ALA A 235 -15.43 1.75 26.26
CA ALA A 235 -16.28 1.71 25.08
C ALA A 235 -16.52 0.28 24.56
N LEU A 236 -15.60 -0.65 24.82
CA LEU A 236 -15.74 -2.06 24.45
C LEU A 236 -16.50 -2.90 25.50
N GLU A 237 -16.66 -2.43 26.75
CA GLU A 237 -17.34 -3.15 27.82
C GLU A 237 -18.84 -3.42 27.53
N GLN A 238 -19.44 -2.64 26.62
CA GLN A 238 -20.83 -2.86 26.18
C GLN A 238 -21.01 -4.08 25.26
N PHE A 239 -19.90 -4.65 24.75
CA PHE A 239 -19.91 -5.82 23.88
C PHE A 239 -19.43 -7.06 24.62
N GLU A 240 -19.93 -8.21 24.21
CA GLU A 240 -19.20 -9.45 24.47
C GLU A 240 -17.86 -9.37 23.76
N THR A 241 -16.77 -9.65 24.47
CA THR A 241 -15.44 -9.58 23.92
C THR A 241 -14.72 -10.91 24.01
N THR A 242 -13.87 -11.17 23.05
CA THR A 242 -12.96 -12.31 23.02
C THR A 242 -11.51 -11.82 22.86
N LYS A 243 -10.59 -12.75 22.71
CA LYS A 243 -9.16 -12.48 22.48
C LYS A 243 -8.69 -13.18 21.22
N ILE A 244 -7.72 -12.60 20.51
CA ILE A 244 -7.18 -13.18 19.27
C ILE A 244 -6.86 -14.67 19.43
N PRO A 245 -6.12 -15.15 20.46
CA PRO A 245 -5.78 -16.57 20.58
C PRO A 245 -6.96 -17.50 20.81
N ASN A 246 -8.11 -17.00 21.24
CA ASN A 246 -9.32 -17.81 21.38
C ASN A 246 -9.93 -18.14 20.02
N GLU A 247 -9.91 -17.16 19.11
CA GLU A 247 -10.59 -17.19 17.83
C GLU A 247 -9.67 -17.55 16.66
N PHE A 248 -8.37 -17.26 16.79
CA PHE A 248 -7.38 -17.40 15.72
C PHE A 248 -6.14 -18.16 16.21
N ASP A 249 -5.56 -18.94 15.33
CA ASP A 249 -4.21 -19.46 15.50
C ASP A 249 -3.21 -18.33 15.21
N VAL A 250 -2.30 -18.09 16.15
CA VAL A 250 -1.25 -17.08 16.01
C VAL A 250 0.00 -17.76 15.45
N LEU A 251 0.27 -17.52 14.18
CA LEU A 251 1.34 -18.17 13.44
C LEU A 251 2.43 -17.16 13.08
N LYS A 252 3.66 -17.63 13.06
CA LYS A 252 4.83 -16.83 12.68
C LYS A 252 5.82 -17.67 11.90
N ASN A 253 6.51 -17.04 10.98
CA ASN A 253 7.61 -17.64 10.27
C ASN A 253 8.95 -17.15 10.82
N SER A 254 9.98 -17.93 10.59
CA SER A 254 11.37 -17.63 10.89
C SER A 254 12.21 -17.86 9.62
N GLY A 255 13.39 -17.31 9.61
CA GLY A 255 14.31 -17.44 8.49
C GLY A 255 14.56 -16.12 7.77
N THR A 256 15.81 -15.93 7.39
CA THR A 256 16.31 -14.71 6.71
C THR A 256 17.14 -15.06 5.48
N ASN A 257 17.33 -16.35 5.18
CA ASN A 257 18.13 -16.82 4.06
C ASN A 257 17.32 -16.75 2.77
N TYR A 258 17.19 -15.53 2.23
CA TYR A 258 16.50 -15.31 0.96
C TYR A 258 17.29 -15.92 -0.19
N ALA A 259 16.58 -16.58 -1.10
CA ALA A 259 17.17 -17.14 -2.31
C ALA A 259 17.35 -16.05 -3.38
N GLU A 260 18.53 -16.02 -4.00
CA GLU A 260 18.81 -15.19 -5.16
C GLU A 260 18.48 -15.96 -6.44
N GLY A 261 17.89 -15.25 -7.42
CA GLY A 261 17.59 -15.83 -8.73
C GLY A 261 16.45 -16.86 -8.78
N VAL A 262 15.76 -17.10 -7.67
CA VAL A 262 14.61 -18.01 -7.56
C VAL A 262 13.35 -17.24 -7.22
N SER A 263 12.20 -17.77 -7.63
CA SER A 263 10.90 -17.13 -7.39
C SER A 263 9.83 -18.11 -6.90
N ASP A 264 10.24 -19.18 -6.18
CA ASP A 264 9.36 -20.27 -5.80
C ASP A 264 8.31 -19.84 -4.80
N VAL A 265 8.72 -19.37 -3.62
CA VAL A 265 7.82 -18.95 -2.54
C VAL A 265 8.07 -17.47 -2.25
N GLY A 266 7.07 -16.64 -2.46
CA GLY A 266 7.16 -15.20 -2.21
C GLY A 266 7.18 -14.86 -0.72
N VAL A 267 8.06 -13.93 -0.30
CA VAL A 267 8.12 -13.49 1.11
C VAL A 267 7.43 -12.15 1.27
N ILE A 268 6.30 -12.17 1.97
CA ILE A 268 5.55 -10.97 2.36
C ILE A 268 6.31 -10.27 3.49
N LYS A 269 6.60 -8.99 3.31
CA LYS A 269 7.21 -8.10 4.31
C LYS A 269 6.25 -6.97 4.66
N THR A 270 6.60 -6.17 5.64
CA THR A 270 5.77 -5.03 6.10
C THR A 270 5.38 -4.04 4.99
N LYS A 271 6.21 -3.91 3.95
CA LYS A 271 5.94 -3.03 2.80
C LYS A 271 4.80 -3.52 1.90
N GLN A 272 4.47 -4.81 1.95
CA GLN A 272 3.34 -5.39 1.21
C GLN A 272 2.00 -5.21 1.93
N LEU A 273 2.01 -4.84 3.23
CA LEU A 273 0.79 -4.61 3.99
C LEU A 273 0.20 -3.26 3.64
N THR A 274 -1.02 -3.26 3.11
CA THR A 274 -1.79 -2.04 2.79
C THR A 274 -3.14 -2.05 3.52
N ASN A 275 -3.76 -0.89 3.64
CA ASN A 275 -5.10 -0.78 4.24
C ASN A 275 -6.19 -1.49 3.42
N SER A 276 -5.89 -1.94 2.22
CA SER A 276 -6.84 -2.59 1.29
C SER A 276 -6.43 -4.01 0.90
N GLY A 277 -5.65 -4.67 1.74
CA GLY A 277 -5.20 -6.06 1.56
C GLY A 277 -3.69 -6.17 1.39
N VAL A 278 -3.20 -7.40 1.32
CA VAL A 278 -1.78 -7.68 1.07
C VAL A 278 -1.47 -7.48 -0.41
N ASN A 279 -0.52 -6.62 -0.71
CA ASN A 279 -0.04 -6.43 -2.07
C ASN A 279 0.99 -7.52 -2.42
N THR A 280 0.60 -8.48 -3.24
CA THR A 280 1.46 -9.56 -3.72
C THR A 280 2.32 -9.18 -4.93
N ASP A 281 2.09 -7.98 -5.50
CA ASP A 281 2.91 -7.47 -6.59
C ASP A 281 4.22 -6.90 -6.07
N GLY A 282 5.26 -7.02 -6.85
CA GLY A 282 6.55 -6.47 -6.48
C GLY A 282 7.18 -7.14 -5.25
N ILE A 283 6.87 -8.40 -4.99
CA ILE A 283 7.65 -9.24 -4.09
C ILE A 283 9.07 -9.33 -4.64
N GLU A 284 10.05 -8.99 -3.82
CA GLU A 284 11.48 -8.96 -4.18
C GLU A 284 12.30 -10.01 -3.43
N SER A 285 11.72 -10.66 -2.44
CA SER A 285 12.40 -11.67 -1.63
C SER A 285 11.66 -12.99 -1.76
N TYR A 286 12.43 -14.05 -1.91
CA TYR A 286 11.90 -15.39 -2.13
C TYR A 286 12.63 -16.40 -1.28
N PHE A 287 11.94 -17.48 -0.93
CA PHE A 287 12.54 -18.73 -0.44
C PHE A 287 12.42 -19.79 -1.51
N THR A 288 13.34 -20.80 -1.46
CA THR A 288 13.12 -22.05 -2.15
C THR A 288 12.09 -22.90 -1.40
N HIS A 289 11.49 -23.87 -2.05
CA HIS A 289 10.64 -24.85 -1.37
C HIS A 289 11.37 -25.58 -0.25
N GLU A 290 12.66 -25.94 -0.49
CA GLU A 290 13.52 -26.60 0.50
C GLU A 290 13.70 -25.73 1.75
N THR A 291 14.03 -24.46 1.58
CA THR A 291 14.17 -23.51 2.69
C THR A 291 12.87 -23.41 3.51
N CYS A 292 11.71 -23.40 2.85
CA CYS A 292 10.42 -23.39 3.55
C CYS A 292 10.18 -24.64 4.38
N ILE A 293 10.59 -25.82 3.87
CA ILE A 293 10.48 -27.10 4.59
C ILE A 293 11.42 -27.10 5.80
N GLU A 294 12.69 -26.73 5.62
CA GLU A 294 13.70 -26.66 6.68
C GLU A 294 13.26 -25.72 7.83
N ASN A 295 12.74 -24.55 7.47
CA ASN A 295 12.24 -23.54 8.42
C ASN A 295 10.87 -23.90 9.00
N LYS A 296 10.22 -24.98 8.56
CA LYS A 296 8.83 -25.32 8.89
C LYS A 296 7.89 -24.12 8.68
N SER A 297 8.09 -23.43 7.56
CA SER A 297 7.37 -22.20 7.26
C SER A 297 5.88 -22.47 7.04
N THR A 298 5.05 -21.63 7.62
CA THR A 298 3.61 -21.63 7.40
C THR A 298 3.27 -20.81 6.16
N LEU A 299 2.64 -21.42 5.17
CA LEU A 299 2.09 -20.71 4.01
C LEU A 299 0.92 -19.82 4.42
N VAL A 300 0.87 -18.64 3.84
CA VAL A 300 -0.27 -17.73 3.98
C VAL A 300 -1.39 -18.21 3.05
N VAL A 301 -2.61 -18.27 3.54
CA VAL A 301 -3.79 -18.67 2.78
C VAL A 301 -4.85 -17.57 2.77
N ASN A 302 -5.80 -17.64 1.83
CA ASN A 302 -6.89 -16.67 1.76
C ASN A 302 -7.64 -16.56 3.10
N ASN A 303 -7.99 -15.34 3.46
CA ASN A 303 -8.59 -14.92 4.72
C ASN A 303 -7.66 -14.95 5.95
N ASP A 304 -6.37 -15.21 5.79
CA ASP A 304 -5.43 -14.92 6.86
C ASP A 304 -5.32 -13.40 7.09
N VAL A 305 -5.33 -12.98 8.34
CA VAL A 305 -5.04 -11.60 8.74
C VAL A 305 -3.55 -11.49 9.04
N VAL A 306 -2.86 -10.67 8.26
CA VAL A 306 -1.41 -10.47 8.39
C VAL A 306 -1.15 -9.17 9.14
N PHE A 307 -0.37 -9.24 10.21
CA PHE A 307 -0.12 -8.16 11.15
C PHE A 307 1.38 -7.88 11.30
N ALA A 308 1.76 -6.61 11.24
CA ALA A 308 3.14 -6.18 11.49
C ALA A 308 3.38 -5.96 12.98
N SER A 309 4.16 -6.83 13.61
CA SER A 309 4.45 -6.80 15.04
C SER A 309 5.69 -5.98 15.41
N MET A 310 6.41 -5.44 14.42
CA MET A 310 7.72 -4.83 14.63
C MET A 310 7.99 -3.71 13.62
N GLY A 311 8.76 -2.71 14.05
CA GLY A 311 9.39 -1.69 13.20
C GLY A 311 8.70 -0.32 13.26
N VAL A 312 9.52 0.74 13.34
CA VAL A 312 9.03 2.13 13.32
C VAL A 312 8.32 2.41 11.99
N GLY A 313 7.11 2.97 12.05
CA GLY A 313 6.26 3.26 10.87
C GLY A 313 5.65 2.02 10.19
N SER A 314 5.93 0.82 10.71
CA SER A 314 5.38 -0.44 10.20
C SER A 314 4.53 -1.19 11.21
N LEU A 315 4.92 -1.15 12.49
CA LEU A 315 4.17 -1.80 13.57
C LEU A 315 2.71 -1.35 13.56
N GLY A 316 1.80 -2.30 13.73
CA GLY A 316 0.37 -2.04 13.72
C GLY A 316 -0.28 -2.10 12.32
N LYS A 317 0.48 -2.19 11.23
CA LYS A 317 -0.12 -2.43 9.91
C LYS A 317 -0.80 -3.79 9.89
N VAL A 318 -2.03 -3.81 9.40
CA VAL A 318 -2.87 -5.01 9.31
C VAL A 318 -3.44 -5.12 7.90
N SER A 319 -3.41 -6.31 7.33
CA SER A 319 -3.98 -6.57 6.01
C SER A 319 -4.62 -7.94 5.96
N LEU A 320 -5.74 -8.06 5.27
CA LEU A 320 -6.31 -9.36 4.93
C LEU A 320 -5.62 -9.91 3.69
N PHE A 321 -5.25 -11.19 3.70
CA PHE A 321 -4.67 -11.84 2.53
C PHE A 321 -5.78 -12.39 1.62
N SER A 322 -5.70 -12.04 0.34
CA SER A 322 -6.59 -12.54 -0.72
C SER A 322 -5.82 -12.61 -2.02
N TYR A 323 -5.69 -13.81 -2.57
CA TYR A 323 -4.92 -14.08 -3.78
C TYR A 323 -5.56 -15.23 -4.57
N ASP A 324 -5.70 -15.07 -5.88
CA ASP A 324 -6.36 -16.03 -6.77
C ASP A 324 -5.38 -16.86 -7.62
N GLY A 325 -4.06 -16.60 -7.50
CA GLY A 325 -3.04 -17.35 -8.24
C GLY A 325 -2.51 -18.54 -7.45
N ASP A 326 -1.69 -19.36 -8.11
CA ASP A 326 -1.11 -20.58 -7.54
C ASP A 326 0.21 -20.36 -6.80
N LYS A 327 0.78 -19.15 -6.86
CA LYS A 327 2.06 -18.86 -6.22
C LYS A 327 1.95 -18.91 -4.70
N PRO A 328 2.76 -19.72 -4.01
CA PRO A 328 2.75 -19.75 -2.56
C PRO A 328 3.46 -18.53 -1.95
N PHE A 329 3.00 -18.15 -0.76
CA PHE A 329 3.59 -17.05 0.02
C PHE A 329 3.80 -17.45 1.47
N VAL A 330 4.85 -16.88 2.05
CA VAL A 330 5.14 -16.90 3.50
C VAL A 330 5.34 -15.48 3.98
N THR A 331 5.34 -15.27 5.29
CA THR A 331 5.71 -13.98 5.89
C THR A 331 7.17 -14.00 6.35
N ASP A 332 7.77 -12.81 6.47
CA ASP A 332 9.02 -12.69 7.23
C ASP A 332 8.76 -12.73 8.75
N SER A 333 9.85 -12.73 9.54
CA SER A 333 9.79 -12.85 11.01
C SER A 333 9.14 -11.65 11.72
N THR A 334 8.98 -10.51 11.04
CA THR A 334 8.40 -9.29 11.60
C THR A 334 6.88 -9.29 11.56
N LEU A 335 6.31 -10.25 10.84
CA LEU A 335 4.87 -10.40 10.66
C LEU A 335 4.30 -11.55 11.49
N ARG A 336 3.02 -11.45 11.80
CA ARG A 336 2.18 -12.50 12.36
C ARG A 336 1.04 -12.81 11.40
N ILE A 337 0.61 -14.07 11.42
CA ILE A 337 -0.54 -14.54 10.67
C ILE A 337 -1.59 -14.94 11.71
N TYR A 338 -2.77 -14.34 11.64
CA TYR A 338 -3.92 -14.75 12.42
C TYR A 338 -4.86 -15.53 11.51
N ARG A 339 -4.90 -16.83 11.71
CA ARG A 339 -5.73 -17.77 10.95
C ARG A 339 -6.97 -18.15 11.76
N ALA A 340 -8.14 -17.93 11.19
CA ALA A 340 -9.40 -18.24 11.85
C ALA A 340 -9.50 -19.72 12.23
N LYS A 341 -9.87 -20.00 13.48
CA LYS A 341 -10.19 -21.34 13.95
C LYS A 341 -11.53 -21.80 13.41
N LYS A 342 -11.75 -23.11 13.38
CA LYS A 342 -12.96 -23.73 12.81
C LYS A 342 -14.28 -23.19 13.40
N HIS A 343 -14.26 -22.77 14.66
CA HIS A 343 -15.44 -22.29 15.39
C HIS A 343 -15.25 -20.85 15.89
N THR A 344 -14.63 -20.00 15.09
CA THR A 344 -14.44 -18.60 15.45
C THR A 344 -15.78 -17.86 15.50
N HIS A 345 -15.94 -16.98 16.48
CA HIS A 345 -17.06 -16.05 16.60
C HIS A 345 -16.79 -14.71 15.93
N VAL A 346 -15.56 -14.50 15.44
CA VAL A 346 -15.12 -13.25 14.78
C VAL A 346 -14.60 -13.57 13.39
N LEU A 347 -15.23 -13.01 12.36
CA LEU A 347 -14.78 -13.18 10.98
C LEU A 347 -13.43 -12.49 10.75
N PRO A 348 -12.53 -13.05 9.92
CA PRO A 348 -11.21 -12.46 9.63
C PRO A 348 -11.30 -11.01 9.12
N GLU A 349 -12.29 -10.71 8.29
CA GLU A 349 -12.55 -9.38 7.75
C GLU A 349 -12.86 -8.39 8.89
N VAL A 350 -13.65 -8.80 9.85
CA VAL A 350 -14.02 -7.99 11.02
C VAL A 350 -12.81 -7.75 11.91
N LEU A 351 -12.00 -8.79 12.19
CA LEU A 351 -10.73 -8.62 12.91
C LEU A 351 -9.80 -7.63 12.20
N CYS A 352 -9.66 -7.79 10.88
CA CYS A 352 -8.81 -6.91 10.08
C CYS A 352 -9.28 -5.44 10.17
N ILE A 353 -10.57 -5.18 9.95
CA ILE A 353 -11.15 -3.83 10.01
C ILE A 353 -11.08 -3.26 11.44
N PHE A 354 -11.32 -4.09 12.48
CA PHE A 354 -11.19 -3.66 13.87
C PHE A 354 -9.75 -3.23 14.20
N LEU A 355 -8.76 -4.06 13.89
CA LEU A 355 -7.36 -3.73 14.14
C LEU A 355 -6.86 -2.53 13.31
N GLN A 356 -7.47 -2.26 12.14
CA GLN A 356 -7.21 -1.06 11.34
C GLN A 356 -7.94 0.20 11.84
N SER A 357 -8.94 0.05 12.71
CA SER A 357 -9.70 1.17 13.25
C SER A 357 -8.87 2.00 14.23
N ALA A 358 -9.28 3.25 14.49
CA ALA A 358 -8.59 4.10 15.45
C ALA A 358 -8.48 3.44 16.83
N ILE A 359 -9.56 2.77 17.30
CA ILE A 359 -9.53 2.03 18.57
C ILE A 359 -8.54 0.89 18.53
N GLY A 360 -8.60 0.05 17.50
CA GLY A 360 -7.68 -1.08 17.36
C GLY A 360 -6.23 -0.62 17.35
N GLN A 361 -5.92 0.46 16.62
CA GLN A 361 -4.57 1.03 16.58
C GLN A 361 -4.14 1.57 17.94
N GLU A 362 -4.97 2.32 18.62
CA GLU A 362 -4.66 2.84 19.97
C GLU A 362 -4.42 1.70 20.96
N LEU A 363 -5.26 0.65 20.95
CA LEU A 363 -5.07 -0.51 21.82
C LEU A 363 -3.79 -1.30 21.47
N ILE A 364 -3.39 -1.37 20.18
CA ILE A 364 -2.10 -1.94 19.77
C ILE A 364 -0.97 -1.11 20.36
N TYR A 365 -1.00 0.22 20.17
CA TYR A 365 0.07 1.11 20.65
C TYR A 365 0.22 1.13 22.16
N ARG A 366 -0.85 0.89 22.93
CA ARG A 366 -0.78 0.71 24.39
C ARG A 366 0.25 -0.33 24.81
N TYR A 367 0.39 -1.41 24.04
CA TYR A 367 1.23 -2.54 24.40
C TYR A 367 2.61 -2.54 23.73
N VAL A 368 2.91 -1.52 22.94
CA VAL A 368 4.20 -1.40 22.27
C VAL A 368 5.33 -1.25 23.30
N VAL A 369 6.46 -1.89 23.01
CA VAL A 369 7.69 -1.81 23.79
C VAL A 369 8.87 -1.49 22.89
N GLY A 370 9.93 -0.89 23.46
CA GLY A 370 11.13 -0.47 22.74
C GLY A 370 11.28 1.05 22.64
N SER A 371 12.50 1.55 22.51
CA SER A 371 12.77 2.99 22.59
C SER A 371 13.70 3.56 21.53
N THR A 372 14.49 2.76 20.85
CA THR A 372 15.57 3.25 19.96
C THR A 372 15.48 2.63 18.56
N GLY A 373 14.50 3.10 17.77
CA GLY A 373 14.37 2.67 16.37
C GLY A 373 13.80 1.26 16.15
N ILE A 374 13.74 0.42 17.18
CA ILE A 374 13.12 -0.91 17.14
C ILE A 374 12.01 -0.95 18.17
N ILE A 375 10.77 -0.82 17.70
CA ILE A 375 9.56 -0.98 18.51
C ILE A 375 8.90 -2.32 18.15
N ASN A 376 8.37 -3.00 19.19
CA ASN A 376 7.74 -4.31 19.06
C ASN A 376 6.45 -4.39 19.86
N ILE A 377 5.56 -5.28 19.44
CA ILE A 377 4.49 -5.82 20.27
C ILE A 377 4.64 -7.35 20.31
N TYR A 378 4.61 -7.93 21.49
CA TYR A 378 4.73 -9.38 21.67
C TYR A 378 3.38 -10.08 21.53
N ASP A 379 3.42 -11.37 21.20
CA ASP A 379 2.22 -12.18 21.00
C ASP A 379 1.34 -12.22 22.26
N ASP A 380 1.94 -12.27 23.44
CA ASP A 380 1.23 -12.23 24.74
C ASP A 380 0.59 -10.87 25.03
N ASP A 381 1.12 -9.79 24.48
CA ASP A 381 0.59 -8.45 24.67
C ASP A 381 -0.58 -8.17 23.71
N ILE A 382 -0.45 -8.54 22.45
CA ILE A 382 -1.57 -8.41 21.51
C ILE A 382 -2.76 -9.30 21.90
N ALA A 383 -2.47 -10.43 22.54
CA ALA A 383 -3.49 -11.32 23.11
C ALA A 383 -4.34 -10.68 24.24
N LYS A 384 -3.89 -9.56 24.81
CA LYS A 384 -4.64 -8.82 25.85
C LYS A 384 -5.69 -7.88 25.27
N ILE A 385 -5.58 -7.53 23.97
CA ILE A 385 -6.52 -6.63 23.32
C ILE A 385 -7.91 -7.31 23.24
N PRO A 386 -8.96 -6.71 23.81
CA PRO A 386 -10.32 -7.22 23.68
C PRO A 386 -10.84 -6.99 22.27
N ILE A 387 -11.34 -8.04 21.65
CA ILE A 387 -11.96 -8.00 20.32
C ILE A 387 -13.46 -8.09 20.50
N PRO A 388 -14.25 -7.12 20.03
CA PRO A 388 -15.70 -7.16 20.17
C PRO A 388 -16.30 -8.27 19.28
N ILE A 389 -17.22 -9.03 19.82
CA ILE A 389 -18.06 -9.97 19.08
C ILE A 389 -19.30 -9.19 18.63
N LEU A 390 -19.38 -8.92 17.35
CA LEU A 390 -20.50 -8.21 16.75
C LEU A 390 -21.62 -9.20 16.38
N ASP A 391 -22.84 -8.67 16.20
CA ASP A 391 -23.95 -9.45 15.66
C ASP A 391 -23.55 -10.13 14.33
N GLY A 392 -24.03 -11.37 14.13
CA GLY A 392 -23.64 -12.18 12.98
C GLY A 392 -24.02 -11.58 11.62
N GLU A 393 -25.14 -10.85 11.54
CA GLU A 393 -25.54 -10.19 10.29
C GLU A 393 -24.66 -8.97 9.99
N ILE A 394 -24.24 -8.23 11.03
CA ILE A 394 -23.31 -7.11 10.90
C ILE A 394 -21.93 -7.62 10.45
N GLN A 395 -21.46 -8.71 11.04
CA GLN A 395 -20.18 -9.32 10.61
C GLN A 395 -20.22 -9.75 9.14
N LYS A 396 -21.32 -10.37 8.70
CA LYS A 396 -21.52 -10.79 7.30
C LYS A 396 -21.53 -9.59 6.35
N ASP A 397 -22.22 -8.49 6.69
CA ASP A 397 -22.26 -7.29 5.85
C ASP A 397 -20.85 -6.68 5.70
N ILE A 398 -20.10 -6.59 6.80
CA ILE A 398 -18.69 -6.14 6.76
C ILE A 398 -17.86 -7.07 5.86
N ALA A 399 -17.96 -8.38 6.05
CA ALA A 399 -17.18 -9.36 5.29
C ALA A 399 -17.53 -9.32 3.79
N GLU A 400 -18.81 -9.26 3.44
CA GLU A 400 -19.27 -9.16 2.04
C GLU A 400 -18.70 -7.91 1.35
N LYS A 401 -18.76 -6.75 2.01
CA LYS A 401 -18.20 -5.50 1.46
C LYS A 401 -16.70 -5.58 1.26
N VAL A 402 -15.96 -6.16 2.20
CA VAL A 402 -14.50 -6.36 2.08
C VAL A 402 -14.18 -7.29 0.93
N GLN A 403 -14.85 -8.44 0.83
CA GLN A 403 -14.62 -9.43 -0.23
C GLN A 403 -15.01 -8.89 -1.61
N ASN A 404 -16.13 -8.17 -1.71
CA ASN A 404 -16.53 -7.51 -2.96
C ASN A 404 -15.52 -6.42 -3.36
N SER A 405 -15.01 -5.64 -2.41
CA SER A 405 -13.93 -4.67 -2.68
C SER A 405 -12.71 -5.35 -3.28
N PHE A 406 -12.29 -6.49 -2.74
CA PHE A 406 -11.15 -7.25 -3.29
C PHE A 406 -11.43 -7.82 -4.67
N ALA A 407 -12.62 -8.34 -4.90
CA ALA A 407 -13.02 -8.85 -6.22
C ALA A 407 -12.96 -7.75 -7.29
N LEU A 408 -13.49 -6.56 -6.99
CA LEU A 408 -13.45 -5.40 -7.90
C LEU A 408 -12.00 -4.92 -8.17
N ARG A 409 -11.13 -4.92 -7.15
CA ARG A 409 -9.71 -4.58 -7.33
C ARG A 409 -8.99 -5.58 -8.24
N ARG A 410 -9.27 -6.89 -8.07
CA ARG A 410 -8.71 -7.92 -8.97
C ARG A 410 -9.16 -7.73 -10.41
N GLN A 411 -10.46 -7.48 -10.64
CA GLN A 411 -10.98 -7.19 -11.98
C GLN A 411 -10.33 -5.95 -12.57
N SER A 412 -10.20 -4.88 -11.80
CA SER A 412 -9.52 -3.66 -12.24
C SER A 412 -8.08 -3.91 -12.64
N LYS A 413 -7.34 -4.69 -11.84
CA LYS A 413 -5.97 -5.07 -12.14
C LYS A 413 -5.85 -5.89 -13.42
N GLN A 414 -6.74 -6.87 -13.63
CA GLN A 414 -6.77 -7.66 -14.87
C GLN A 414 -7.02 -6.78 -16.10
N LEU A 415 -7.95 -5.81 -15.99
CA LEU A 415 -8.19 -4.86 -17.08
C LEU A 415 -6.98 -3.99 -17.38
N LEU A 416 -6.23 -3.57 -16.34
CA LEU A 416 -5.00 -2.81 -16.52
C LEU A 416 -3.95 -3.62 -17.28
N GLU A 417 -3.75 -4.88 -16.90
CA GLU A 417 -2.80 -5.76 -17.60
C GLU A 417 -3.22 -6.01 -19.05
N TYR A 418 -4.51 -6.21 -19.34
CA TYR A 418 -5.00 -6.30 -20.71
C TYR A 418 -4.77 -5.01 -21.50
N ALA A 419 -4.97 -3.84 -20.87
CA ALA A 419 -4.73 -2.56 -21.53
C ALA A 419 -3.23 -2.36 -21.84
N LYS A 420 -2.32 -2.74 -20.94
CA LYS A 420 -0.86 -2.73 -21.17
C LYS A 420 -0.48 -3.65 -22.34
N GLN A 421 -0.98 -4.89 -22.32
CA GLN A 421 -0.74 -5.85 -23.41
C GLN A 421 -1.28 -5.36 -24.76
N ALA A 422 -2.47 -4.76 -24.78
CA ALA A 422 -3.04 -4.19 -25.99
C ALA A 422 -2.15 -3.09 -26.59
N VAL A 423 -1.57 -2.23 -25.73
CA VAL A 423 -0.63 -1.18 -26.16
C VAL A 423 0.68 -1.75 -26.70
N GLU A 424 1.13 -2.91 -26.20
CA GLU A 424 2.33 -3.60 -26.73
C GLU A 424 2.10 -4.30 -28.09
N MET A 425 0.86 -4.75 -28.35
CA MET A 425 0.55 -5.51 -29.56
C MET A 425 0.09 -4.63 -30.73
N ALA A 426 -0.30 -3.38 -30.50
CA ALA A 426 -0.80 -2.47 -31.52
C ALA A 426 0.31 -1.71 -32.26
#